data_e7e08775f2672de88d8c9301c068903f
#
_entry.id   e7e08775f2672de88d8c9301c068903f
#
_cell.length_a   1.000
_cell.length_b   1.000
_cell.length_c   1.000
_cell.angle_alpha   90.00
_cell.angle_beta   90.00
_cell.angle_gamma   90.00
#
_symmetry.space_group_name_H-M   'P 1'
#
loop_
_entity.id
_entity.type
_entity.pdbx_description
1 polymer ?
#
loop_
_entity_poly.entity_id
_entity_poly.type
_entity_poly.pdbx_seq_one_letter_code
_entity_poly.pdbx_strand_id
1 'polypeptide(L)'
;MTGTAGGAGRLLAISDLHLNYAENRALVERLAPESDDDWLLVAGDVAETVADIRWCLKTLASRFRKVVWVPGNHELWTHPSDTTTLRGVARYEHLVELCRELGVTTPEDPYPIWEGSGGPVAVAPLFLLYDYSFLPDGCTTKEQGLAYAHSTGVVCQDEYVLHPDPYPSREAWCRARVAETERRLAELPEDLPTVLVNHYPLDRHPTDVLWYPEFAMWCGTRLTADWHRRFRVAAMVYGHLHIPRTTYHEGVRFEEVSVGYPREWRKRPGTPGKLRRILPFETS
;
A
#
# COMPACT_ATOMS: atom_id res chain seq x y z
N MET A 1 -13.15 19.73 37.72
CA MET A 1 -13.36 19.14 36.39
C MET A 1 -12.03 18.54 35.96
N THR A 2 -11.87 17.28 36.23
CA THR A 2 -10.68 16.52 35.87
C THR A 2 -10.82 16.12 34.39
N GLY A 3 -10.13 16.84 33.51
CA GLY A 3 -10.01 16.45 32.12
C GLY A 3 -9.27 15.09 32.06
N THR A 4 -9.97 14.06 31.67
CA THR A 4 -9.35 12.82 31.27
C THR A 4 -8.44 13.14 30.08
N ALA A 5 -7.12 13.07 30.27
CA ALA A 5 -6.18 13.02 29.16
C ALA A 5 -6.51 11.76 28.37
N GLY A 6 -7.34 11.91 27.34
CA GLY A 6 -7.54 10.88 26.33
C GLY A 6 -6.18 10.51 25.77
N GLY A 7 -5.79 9.25 25.87
CA GLY A 7 -4.54 8.78 25.29
C GLY A 7 -4.54 9.16 23.81
N ALA A 8 -3.53 9.92 23.38
CA ALA A 8 -3.43 10.33 22.00
C ALA A 8 -3.42 9.07 21.12
N GLY A 9 -4.37 8.98 20.16
CA GLY A 9 -4.47 7.86 19.23
C GLY A 9 -3.18 7.65 18.47
N ARG A 10 -3.05 6.47 17.85
CA ARG A 10 -1.87 6.10 17.04
C ARG A 10 -2.26 6.00 15.57
N LEU A 11 -1.34 6.35 14.71
CA LEU A 11 -1.42 6.05 13.29
C LEU A 11 -0.72 4.70 13.06
N LEU A 12 -1.50 3.69 12.71
CA LEU A 12 -1.08 2.30 12.57
C LEU A 12 -1.14 1.87 11.10
N ALA A 13 -0.38 0.86 10.71
CA ALA A 13 -0.39 0.37 9.33
C ALA A 13 -0.28 -1.15 9.24
N ILE A 14 -0.82 -1.70 8.14
CA ILE A 14 -0.76 -3.10 7.74
C ILE A 14 -0.96 -3.22 6.22
N SER A 15 -0.47 -4.29 5.61
CA SER A 15 -0.73 -4.62 4.19
C SER A 15 -0.64 -6.12 3.93
N ASP A 16 -0.91 -6.52 2.70
CA ASP A 16 -0.71 -7.90 2.21
C ASP A 16 -1.43 -8.94 3.07
N LEU A 17 -2.71 -8.69 3.32
CA LEU A 17 -3.55 -9.54 4.15
C LEU A 17 -3.95 -10.84 3.45
N HIS A 18 -4.05 -10.85 2.12
CA HIS A 18 -4.33 -12.03 1.31
C HIS A 18 -5.37 -12.99 1.90
N LEU A 19 -6.63 -12.54 1.98
CA LEU A 19 -7.72 -13.23 2.67
C LEU A 19 -8.18 -14.54 2.03
N ASN A 20 -7.65 -14.90 0.87
CA ASN A 20 -7.79 -16.24 0.30
C ASN A 20 -7.14 -17.34 1.17
N TYR A 21 -6.31 -16.95 2.15
CA TYR A 21 -5.78 -17.84 3.19
C TYR A 21 -6.60 -17.71 4.49
N ALA A 22 -7.18 -18.83 4.95
CA ALA A 22 -8.01 -18.86 6.16
C ALA A 22 -7.27 -18.36 7.41
N GLU A 23 -5.97 -18.65 7.51
CA GLU A 23 -5.13 -18.17 8.61
C GLU A 23 -5.00 -16.64 8.64
N ASN A 24 -4.86 -16.02 7.47
CA ASN A 24 -4.80 -14.55 7.36
C ASN A 24 -6.16 -13.93 7.69
N ARG A 25 -7.26 -14.56 7.27
CA ARG A 25 -8.61 -14.15 7.67
C ARG A 25 -8.77 -14.15 9.19
N ALA A 26 -8.30 -15.21 9.85
CA ALA A 26 -8.31 -15.30 11.31
C ALA A 26 -7.38 -14.27 11.99
N LEU A 27 -6.33 -13.77 11.32
CA LEU A 27 -5.55 -12.63 11.81
C LEU A 27 -6.39 -11.35 11.79
N VAL A 28 -7.09 -11.06 10.69
CA VAL A 28 -7.94 -9.87 10.56
C VAL A 28 -9.05 -9.86 11.61
N GLU A 29 -9.64 -11.02 11.92
CA GLU A 29 -10.66 -11.16 12.96
C GLU A 29 -10.16 -10.73 14.35
N ARG A 30 -8.86 -10.78 14.60
CA ARG A 30 -8.25 -10.39 15.87
C ARG A 30 -7.65 -8.98 15.88
N LEU A 31 -7.53 -8.34 14.73
CA LEU A 31 -7.02 -6.96 14.66
C LEU A 31 -7.95 -6.02 15.42
N ALA A 32 -7.38 -5.29 16.36
CA ALA A 32 -8.12 -4.33 17.17
C ALA A 32 -7.22 -3.11 17.49
N PRO A 33 -7.80 -1.92 17.61
CA PRO A 33 -7.09 -0.77 18.15
C PRO A 33 -6.82 -0.97 19.65
N GLU A 34 -5.82 -0.27 20.17
CA GLU A 34 -5.59 -0.15 21.62
C GLU A 34 -6.25 1.14 22.19
N SER A 35 -6.63 2.07 21.31
CA SER A 35 -7.35 3.30 21.64
C SER A 35 -8.46 3.55 20.64
N ASP A 36 -9.59 4.09 21.10
CA ASP A 36 -10.71 4.47 20.23
C ASP A 36 -10.34 5.55 19.19
N ASP A 37 -9.23 6.25 19.39
CA ASP A 37 -8.71 7.27 18.48
C ASP A 37 -7.68 6.74 17.47
N ASP A 38 -7.35 5.44 17.49
CA ASP A 38 -6.39 4.84 16.55
C ASP A 38 -6.91 4.86 15.11
N TRP A 39 -6.04 5.28 14.17
CA TRP A 39 -6.27 5.16 12.73
C TRP A 39 -5.51 3.99 12.16
N LEU A 40 -6.04 3.37 11.11
CA LEU A 40 -5.40 2.27 10.41
C LEU A 40 -5.18 2.60 8.94
N LEU A 41 -3.93 2.50 8.49
CA LEU A 41 -3.52 2.55 7.09
C LEU A 41 -3.45 1.12 6.56
N VAL A 42 -4.19 0.82 5.51
CA VAL A 42 -4.22 -0.48 4.82
C VAL A 42 -3.55 -0.29 3.47
N ALA A 43 -2.29 -0.71 3.37
CA ALA A 43 -1.44 -0.45 2.21
C ALA A 43 -1.56 -1.54 1.12
N GLY A 44 -2.78 -1.97 0.81
CA GLY A 44 -3.09 -2.85 -0.32
C GLY A 44 -2.96 -4.35 -0.05
N ASP A 45 -3.31 -5.11 -1.07
CA ASP A 45 -3.31 -6.58 -1.11
C ASP A 45 -4.11 -7.21 0.03
N VAL A 46 -5.33 -6.69 0.21
CA VAL A 46 -6.31 -7.23 1.16
C VAL A 46 -6.84 -8.57 0.66
N ALA A 47 -7.33 -8.62 -0.58
CA ALA A 47 -7.88 -9.80 -1.20
C ALA A 47 -8.04 -9.64 -2.72
N GLU A 48 -8.42 -10.73 -3.38
CA GLU A 48 -8.62 -10.81 -4.84
C GLU A 48 -10.07 -10.62 -5.27
N THR A 49 -11.03 -10.89 -4.36
CA THR A 49 -12.47 -10.77 -4.64
C THR A 49 -13.08 -9.55 -3.96
N VAL A 50 -14.04 -8.90 -4.63
CA VAL A 50 -14.77 -7.75 -4.08
C VAL A 50 -15.47 -8.12 -2.76
N ALA A 51 -15.98 -9.35 -2.64
CA ALA A 51 -16.65 -9.81 -1.43
C ALA A 51 -15.71 -9.86 -0.21
N ASP A 52 -14.48 -10.38 -0.39
CA ASP A 52 -13.51 -10.46 0.69
C ASP A 52 -12.91 -9.08 1.03
N ILE A 53 -12.67 -8.23 0.03
CA ILE A 53 -12.26 -6.84 0.23
C ILE A 53 -13.32 -6.11 1.07
N ARG A 54 -14.60 -6.20 0.68
CA ARG A 54 -15.73 -5.62 1.44
C ARG A 54 -15.77 -6.12 2.87
N TRP A 55 -15.66 -7.42 3.07
CA TRP A 55 -15.69 -8.03 4.40
C TRP A 55 -14.56 -7.49 5.28
N CYS A 56 -13.35 -7.44 4.77
CA CYS A 56 -12.18 -6.95 5.51
C CYS A 56 -12.33 -5.48 5.88
N LEU A 57 -12.55 -4.62 4.89
CA LEU A 57 -12.63 -3.18 5.11
C LEU A 57 -13.80 -2.81 6.02
N LYS A 58 -14.96 -3.49 5.90
CA LYS A 58 -16.08 -3.33 6.83
C LYS A 58 -15.69 -3.71 8.26
N THR A 59 -14.99 -4.83 8.43
CA THR A 59 -14.54 -5.31 9.75
C THR A 59 -13.57 -4.30 10.38
N LEU A 60 -12.60 -3.79 9.63
CA LEU A 60 -11.64 -2.81 10.13
C LEU A 60 -12.28 -1.45 10.40
N ALA A 61 -13.14 -0.97 9.50
CA ALA A 61 -13.85 0.30 9.68
C ALA A 61 -14.79 0.30 10.90
N SER A 62 -15.32 -0.87 11.31
CA SER A 62 -16.14 -0.97 12.53
C SER A 62 -15.35 -0.90 13.83
N ARG A 63 -14.01 -0.95 13.78
CA ARG A 63 -13.13 -1.04 14.96
C ARG A 63 -12.24 0.18 15.14
N PHE A 64 -11.70 0.72 14.05
CA PHE A 64 -10.77 1.84 14.07
C PHE A 64 -11.50 3.17 13.86
N ARG A 65 -11.01 4.22 14.49
CA ARG A 65 -11.55 5.59 14.35
C ARG A 65 -11.62 6.04 12.90
N LYS A 66 -10.63 5.67 12.10
CA LYS A 66 -10.55 5.91 10.67
C LYS A 66 -9.73 4.81 10.02
N VAL A 67 -10.19 4.36 8.88
CA VAL A 67 -9.42 3.47 7.98
C VAL A 67 -9.11 4.25 6.71
N VAL A 68 -7.85 4.17 6.29
CA VAL A 68 -7.34 4.73 5.03
C VAL A 68 -6.83 3.55 4.21
N TRP A 69 -7.35 3.38 3.00
CA TRP A 69 -7.00 2.26 2.14
C TRP A 69 -6.36 2.75 0.84
N VAL A 70 -5.42 1.98 0.32
CA VAL A 70 -4.90 2.08 -1.04
C VAL A 70 -4.97 0.71 -1.72
N PRO A 71 -5.15 0.62 -3.04
CA PRO A 71 -5.16 -0.67 -3.72
C PRO A 71 -3.74 -1.21 -3.88
N GLY A 72 -3.60 -2.53 -3.75
CA GLY A 72 -2.47 -3.29 -4.29
C GLY A 72 -2.81 -3.88 -5.66
N ASN A 73 -1.93 -4.75 -6.18
CA ASN A 73 -2.19 -5.43 -7.44
C ASN A 73 -3.30 -6.47 -7.32
N HIS A 74 -3.41 -7.17 -6.20
CA HIS A 74 -4.43 -8.20 -6.01
C HIS A 74 -5.86 -7.65 -6.04
N GLU A 75 -6.10 -6.43 -5.52
CA GLU A 75 -7.39 -5.77 -5.67
C GLU A 75 -7.76 -5.49 -7.13
N LEU A 76 -6.77 -5.22 -7.97
CA LEU A 76 -6.96 -4.85 -9.37
C LEU A 76 -7.07 -6.06 -10.33
N TRP A 77 -6.82 -7.26 -9.83
CA TRP A 77 -6.96 -8.49 -10.62
C TRP A 77 -8.41 -8.74 -10.99
N THR A 78 -8.63 -9.14 -12.25
CA THR A 78 -9.90 -9.71 -12.66
C THR A 78 -9.85 -11.22 -12.44
N HIS A 79 -10.24 -11.63 -11.23
CA HIS A 79 -10.15 -13.03 -10.81
C HIS A 79 -11.36 -13.82 -11.28
N PRO A 80 -11.19 -15.05 -11.84
CA PRO A 80 -12.32 -15.86 -12.34
C PRO A 80 -13.37 -16.23 -11.29
N SER A 81 -13.00 -16.27 -10.01
CA SER A 81 -13.94 -16.58 -8.91
C SER A 81 -14.65 -15.34 -8.36
N ASP A 82 -14.32 -14.13 -8.84
CA ASP A 82 -15.02 -12.92 -8.41
C ASP A 82 -16.42 -12.83 -9.02
N THR A 83 -17.31 -12.17 -8.32
CA THR A 83 -18.69 -11.92 -8.80
C THR A 83 -18.77 -10.83 -9.87
N THR A 84 -17.70 -10.04 -10.03
CA THR A 84 -17.60 -9.00 -11.05
C THR A 84 -16.52 -9.31 -12.08
N THR A 85 -16.77 -8.91 -13.32
CA THR A 85 -15.83 -8.99 -14.44
C THR A 85 -15.20 -7.63 -14.77
N LEU A 86 -15.40 -6.63 -13.91
CA LEU A 86 -14.80 -5.30 -14.08
C LEU A 86 -13.28 -5.37 -14.15
N ARG A 87 -12.69 -4.53 -15.00
CA ARG A 87 -11.26 -4.51 -15.30
C ARG A 87 -10.71 -3.09 -15.21
N GLY A 88 -9.42 -2.98 -14.93
CA GLY A 88 -8.70 -1.72 -15.00
C GLY A 88 -9.34 -0.61 -14.16
N VAL A 89 -9.52 0.56 -14.78
CA VAL A 89 -10.10 1.73 -14.11
C VAL A 89 -11.49 1.46 -13.57
N ALA A 90 -12.35 0.77 -14.33
CA ALA A 90 -13.72 0.48 -13.88
C ALA A 90 -13.75 -0.41 -12.63
N ARG A 91 -12.80 -1.34 -12.49
CA ARG A 91 -12.63 -2.13 -11.25
C ARG A 91 -12.17 -1.26 -10.10
N TYR A 92 -11.18 -0.42 -10.33
CA TYR A 92 -10.68 0.50 -9.31
C TYR A 92 -11.78 1.45 -8.81
N GLU A 93 -12.51 2.09 -9.71
CA GLU A 93 -13.62 3.00 -9.36
C GLU A 93 -14.71 2.28 -8.56
N HIS A 94 -15.04 1.05 -8.91
CA HIS A 94 -15.98 0.23 -8.15
C HIS A 94 -15.49 -0.02 -6.70
N LEU A 95 -14.19 -0.25 -6.51
CA LEU A 95 -13.61 -0.42 -5.17
C LEU A 95 -13.57 0.90 -4.39
N VAL A 96 -13.36 2.03 -5.06
CA VAL A 96 -13.45 3.36 -4.45
C VAL A 96 -14.86 3.62 -3.90
N GLU A 97 -15.90 3.35 -4.71
CA GLU A 97 -17.29 3.52 -4.24
C GLU A 97 -17.62 2.57 -3.09
N LEU A 98 -17.16 1.32 -3.15
CA LEU A 98 -17.30 0.36 -2.05
C LEU A 98 -16.66 0.90 -0.76
N CYS A 99 -15.47 1.47 -0.84
CA CYS A 99 -14.78 2.06 0.31
C CYS A 99 -15.58 3.24 0.89
N ARG A 100 -16.11 4.12 0.03
CA ARG A 100 -16.93 5.27 0.43
C ARG A 100 -18.20 4.83 1.16
N GLU A 101 -18.90 3.78 0.67
CA GLU A 101 -20.05 3.19 1.36
C GLU A 101 -19.70 2.71 2.78
N LEU A 102 -18.46 2.30 3.02
CA LEU A 102 -17.96 1.82 4.32
C LEU A 102 -17.34 2.91 5.19
N GLY A 103 -17.28 4.14 4.72
CA GLY A 103 -16.59 5.23 5.41
C GLY A 103 -15.06 5.12 5.43
N VAL A 104 -14.50 4.35 4.49
CA VAL A 104 -13.05 4.16 4.31
C VAL A 104 -12.52 5.22 3.34
N THR A 105 -11.46 5.92 3.74
CA THR A 105 -10.79 6.93 2.90
C THR A 105 -9.95 6.27 1.82
N THR A 106 -10.01 6.80 0.60
CA THR A 106 -9.35 6.27 -0.60
C THR A 106 -8.37 7.27 -1.21
N PRO A 107 -7.55 6.88 -2.20
CA PRO A 107 -6.73 7.81 -2.96
C PRO A 107 -7.50 8.93 -3.68
N GLU A 108 -8.79 8.77 -3.91
CA GLU A 108 -9.63 9.75 -4.63
C GLU A 108 -10.28 10.79 -3.69
N ASP A 109 -10.18 10.58 -2.38
CA ASP A 109 -10.75 11.48 -1.38
C ASP A 109 -9.74 12.57 -0.97
N PRO A 110 -10.17 13.68 -0.36
CA PRO A 110 -9.25 14.65 0.25
C PRO A 110 -8.30 13.96 1.25
N TYR A 111 -7.03 14.34 1.24
CA TYR A 111 -6.06 13.78 2.18
C TYR A 111 -6.41 14.19 3.61
N PRO A 112 -6.72 13.24 4.52
CA PRO A 112 -7.07 13.58 5.89
C PRO A 112 -5.84 14.05 6.66
N ILE A 113 -6.06 14.97 7.60
CA ILE A 113 -5.02 15.46 8.50
C ILE A 113 -5.07 14.64 9.79
N TRP A 114 -3.97 14.01 10.13
CA TRP A 114 -3.74 13.38 11.43
C TRP A 114 -3.30 14.46 12.43
N GLU A 115 -4.10 14.70 13.45
CA GLU A 115 -3.85 15.70 14.51
C GLU A 115 -3.43 15.04 15.84
N GLY A 116 -3.29 13.72 15.85
CA GLY A 116 -2.86 12.99 17.04
C GLY A 116 -1.38 13.16 17.36
N SER A 117 -0.89 12.34 18.29
CA SER A 117 0.52 12.39 18.69
C SER A 117 1.46 12.23 17.50
N GLY A 118 2.43 13.14 17.39
CA GLY A 118 3.38 13.21 16.25
C GLY A 118 2.85 13.98 15.03
N GLY A 119 1.63 14.55 15.08
CA GLY A 119 1.10 15.43 14.05
C GLY A 119 1.26 16.93 14.37
N PRO A 120 0.68 17.82 13.53
CA PRO A 120 -0.19 17.48 12.40
C PRO A 120 0.60 16.96 11.18
N VAL A 121 0.01 15.98 10.49
CA VAL A 121 0.55 15.49 9.21
C VAL A 121 -0.59 15.18 8.22
N ALA A 122 -0.38 15.44 6.93
CA ALA A 122 -1.29 14.96 5.89
C ALA A 122 -1.05 13.46 5.64
N VAL A 123 -2.07 12.65 5.84
CA VAL A 123 -2.04 11.24 5.45
C VAL A 123 -2.49 11.14 4.01
N ALA A 124 -1.57 10.86 3.10
CA ALA A 124 -1.84 10.82 1.68
C ALA A 124 -1.90 9.37 1.17
N PRO A 125 -3.11 8.77 1.05
CA PRO A 125 -3.27 7.53 0.32
C PRO A 125 -3.03 7.78 -1.16
N LEU A 126 -2.17 6.96 -1.75
CA LEU A 126 -1.77 7.06 -3.15
C LEU A 126 -2.29 5.84 -3.92
N PHE A 127 -2.57 6.03 -5.19
CA PHE A 127 -2.72 4.93 -6.13
C PHE A 127 -1.69 5.10 -7.23
N LEU A 128 -0.60 4.38 -7.09
CA LEU A 128 0.47 4.26 -8.06
C LEU A 128 0.65 2.80 -8.44
N LEU A 129 1.01 2.57 -9.68
CA LEU A 129 1.34 1.26 -10.21
C LEU A 129 2.86 1.15 -10.41
N TYR A 130 3.27 0.19 -11.20
CA TYR A 130 4.61 0.05 -11.72
C TYR A 130 4.62 0.28 -13.23
N ASP A 131 5.77 0.68 -13.75
CA ASP A 131 5.99 0.94 -15.19
C ASP A 131 7.17 0.15 -15.76
N TYR A 132 7.60 -0.89 -15.05
CA TYR A 132 8.77 -1.73 -15.39
C TYR A 132 10.11 -0.99 -15.40
N SER A 133 10.18 0.25 -14.91
CA SER A 133 11.43 1.03 -14.94
C SER A 133 12.50 0.53 -13.98
N PHE A 134 12.16 -0.34 -13.00
CA PHE A 134 13.12 -0.99 -12.12
C PHE A 134 13.73 -2.23 -12.77
N LEU A 135 14.26 -2.06 -13.98
CA LEU A 135 14.82 -3.17 -14.76
C LEU A 135 15.96 -3.90 -14.03
N PRO A 136 16.09 -5.22 -14.25
CA PRO A 136 17.27 -5.98 -13.84
C PRO A 136 18.56 -5.43 -14.47
N ASP A 137 19.69 -5.65 -13.81
CA ASP A 137 20.98 -5.22 -14.31
C ASP A 137 21.27 -5.84 -15.70
N GLY A 138 21.77 -5.02 -16.62
CA GLY A 138 22.02 -5.41 -17.99
C GLY A 138 20.80 -5.37 -18.93
N CYS A 139 19.58 -5.14 -18.41
CA CYS A 139 18.39 -4.96 -19.22
C CYS A 139 18.12 -3.46 -19.44
N THR A 140 17.73 -3.09 -20.65
CA THR A 140 17.42 -1.71 -21.04
C THR A 140 15.98 -1.53 -21.52
N THR A 141 15.27 -2.64 -21.77
CA THR A 141 13.85 -2.62 -22.17
C THR A 141 13.02 -3.58 -21.32
N LYS A 142 11.71 -3.35 -21.29
CA LYS A 142 10.73 -4.21 -20.62
C LYS A 142 10.83 -5.66 -21.15
N GLU A 143 10.91 -5.83 -22.47
CA GLU A 143 10.96 -7.14 -23.11
C GLU A 143 12.21 -7.93 -22.67
N GLN A 144 13.36 -7.26 -22.57
CA GLN A 144 14.59 -7.86 -22.04
C GLN A 144 14.42 -8.27 -20.57
N GLY A 145 13.82 -7.39 -19.74
CA GLY A 145 13.55 -7.69 -18.33
C GLY A 145 12.62 -8.88 -18.15
N LEU A 146 11.51 -8.93 -18.92
CA LEU A 146 10.55 -10.05 -18.90
C LEU A 146 11.21 -11.36 -19.36
N ALA A 147 12.00 -11.33 -20.44
CA ALA A 147 12.72 -12.49 -20.93
C ALA A 147 13.74 -12.99 -19.89
N TYR A 148 14.46 -12.08 -19.23
CA TYR A 148 15.39 -12.43 -18.15
C TYR A 148 14.64 -13.06 -16.95
N ALA A 149 13.57 -12.45 -16.46
CA ALA A 149 12.76 -13.00 -15.37
C ALA A 149 12.22 -14.41 -15.70
N HIS A 150 11.71 -14.61 -16.91
CA HIS A 150 11.28 -15.94 -17.38
C HIS A 150 12.43 -16.95 -17.37
N SER A 151 13.64 -16.54 -17.79
CA SER A 151 14.80 -17.43 -17.84
C SER A 151 15.26 -17.90 -16.45
N THR A 152 14.98 -17.11 -15.41
CA THR A 152 15.25 -17.44 -14.00
C THR A 152 14.05 -18.10 -13.29
N GLY A 153 12.94 -18.30 -14.00
CA GLY A 153 11.71 -18.89 -13.46
C GLY A 153 10.82 -17.93 -12.69
N VAL A 154 11.09 -16.63 -12.76
CA VAL A 154 10.27 -15.60 -12.13
C VAL A 154 9.15 -15.17 -13.05
N VAL A 155 7.91 -15.27 -12.54
CA VAL A 155 6.68 -14.89 -13.25
C VAL A 155 5.82 -14.05 -12.30
N CYS A 156 5.30 -12.93 -12.79
CA CYS A 156 4.31 -12.13 -12.08
C CYS A 156 2.91 -12.40 -12.64
N GLN A 157 1.97 -12.74 -11.78
CA GLN A 157 0.59 -13.03 -12.16
C GLN A 157 -0.12 -11.82 -12.78
N ASP A 158 0.32 -10.61 -12.44
CA ASP A 158 -0.20 -9.36 -13.01
C ASP A 158 -0.17 -9.32 -14.54
N GLU A 159 0.81 -10.00 -15.14
CA GLU A 159 0.91 -10.06 -16.61
C GLU A 159 -0.35 -10.66 -17.28
N TYR A 160 -1.10 -11.48 -16.53
CA TYR A 160 -2.26 -12.21 -17.02
C TYR A 160 -3.59 -11.67 -16.53
N VAL A 161 -3.66 -11.10 -15.31
CA VAL A 161 -4.93 -10.79 -14.65
C VAL A 161 -5.08 -9.31 -14.24
N LEU A 162 -4.01 -8.50 -14.27
CA LEU A 162 -4.06 -7.07 -14.06
C LEU A 162 -4.18 -6.35 -15.41
N HIS A 163 -5.37 -5.90 -15.73
CA HIS A 163 -5.67 -5.23 -16.99
C HIS A 163 -5.66 -3.70 -16.81
N PRO A 164 -5.12 -2.95 -17.78
CA PRO A 164 -5.00 -1.49 -17.68
C PRO A 164 -6.21 -0.71 -18.25
N ASP A 165 -7.27 -1.38 -18.69
CA ASP A 165 -8.39 -0.72 -19.42
C ASP A 165 -8.88 0.56 -18.72
N PRO A 166 -9.13 1.70 -19.42
CA PRO A 166 -9.03 1.90 -20.87
C PRO A 166 -7.62 2.33 -21.36
N TYR A 167 -6.62 2.34 -20.50
CA TYR A 167 -5.27 2.71 -20.91
C TYR A 167 -4.66 1.64 -21.82
N PRO A 168 -3.79 2.03 -22.76
CA PRO A 168 -3.18 1.09 -23.70
C PRO A 168 -2.16 0.13 -23.04
N SER A 169 -1.68 0.46 -21.83
CA SER A 169 -0.75 -0.37 -21.08
C SER A 169 -0.73 0.01 -19.60
N ARG A 170 -0.16 -0.86 -18.74
CA ARG A 170 0.05 -0.58 -17.30
C ARG A 170 0.96 0.61 -17.10
N GLU A 171 1.99 0.77 -17.95
CA GLU A 171 2.91 1.91 -17.92
C GLU A 171 2.18 3.24 -18.21
N ALA A 172 1.22 3.22 -19.15
CA ALA A 172 0.42 4.40 -19.43
C ALA A 172 -0.49 4.77 -18.27
N TRP A 173 -1.11 3.77 -17.64
CA TRP A 173 -1.91 3.96 -16.44
C TRP A 173 -1.07 4.46 -15.27
N CYS A 174 0.09 3.83 -15.03
CA CYS A 174 1.05 4.27 -14.01
C CYS A 174 1.42 5.75 -14.18
N ARG A 175 1.83 6.17 -15.38
CA ARG A 175 2.17 7.58 -15.67
C ARG A 175 1.01 8.54 -15.42
N ALA A 176 -0.21 8.17 -15.78
CA ALA A 176 -1.38 8.99 -15.52
C ALA A 176 -1.64 9.16 -14.02
N ARG A 177 -1.51 8.06 -13.24
CA ARG A 177 -1.64 8.08 -11.79
C ARG A 177 -0.54 8.89 -11.10
N VAL A 178 0.70 8.79 -11.58
CA VAL A 178 1.82 9.59 -11.09
C VAL A 178 1.54 11.07 -11.28
N ALA A 179 1.15 11.49 -12.49
CA ALA A 179 0.88 12.89 -12.80
C ALA A 179 -0.27 13.47 -11.95
N GLU A 180 -1.35 12.73 -11.78
CA GLU A 180 -2.50 13.16 -10.95
C GLU A 180 -2.12 13.23 -9.45
N THR A 181 -1.39 12.24 -8.95
CA THR A 181 -0.96 12.20 -7.55
C THR A 181 0.02 13.33 -7.25
N GLU A 182 0.97 13.58 -8.15
CA GLU A 182 1.94 14.67 -8.02
C GLU A 182 1.24 16.05 -7.95
N ARG A 183 0.25 16.27 -8.81
CA ARG A 183 -0.56 17.48 -8.79
C ARG A 183 -1.25 17.67 -7.44
N ARG A 184 -1.87 16.63 -6.90
CA ARG A 184 -2.58 16.66 -5.61
C ARG A 184 -1.65 16.87 -4.42
N LEU A 185 -0.47 16.26 -4.44
CA LEU A 185 0.53 16.47 -3.38
C LEU A 185 1.09 17.90 -3.41
N ALA A 186 1.23 18.50 -4.60
CA ALA A 186 1.67 19.87 -4.76
C ALA A 186 0.65 20.93 -4.27
N GLU A 187 -0.61 20.54 -4.07
CA GLU A 187 -1.66 21.41 -3.50
C GLU A 187 -1.62 21.46 -1.96
N LEU A 188 -0.85 20.58 -1.31
CA LEU A 188 -0.70 20.60 0.14
C LEU A 188 0.13 21.80 0.59
N PRO A 189 -0.13 22.36 1.80
CA PRO A 189 0.72 23.40 2.37
C PRO A 189 2.19 22.96 2.45
N GLU A 190 3.09 23.84 2.05
CA GLU A 190 4.55 23.55 1.97
C GLU A 190 5.17 23.19 3.33
N ASP A 191 4.59 23.68 4.44
CA ASP A 191 5.05 23.43 5.80
C ASP A 191 4.42 22.18 6.43
N LEU A 192 3.40 21.56 5.82
CA LEU A 192 2.72 20.39 6.34
C LEU A 192 3.47 19.10 6.00
N PRO A 193 4.01 18.36 7.00
CA PRO A 193 4.59 17.05 6.75
C PRO A 193 3.56 16.05 6.20
N THR A 194 4.04 15.03 5.48
CA THR A 194 3.18 13.99 4.90
C THR A 194 3.56 12.59 5.37
N VAL A 195 2.57 11.72 5.49
CA VAL A 195 2.73 10.27 5.51
C VAL A 195 2.17 9.76 4.19
N LEU A 196 3.04 9.30 3.31
CA LEU A 196 2.63 8.74 2.02
C LEU A 196 2.34 7.25 2.17
N VAL A 197 1.19 6.82 1.71
CA VAL A 197 0.77 5.40 1.74
C VAL A 197 0.54 4.93 0.33
N ASN A 198 1.30 3.95 -0.12
CA ASN A 198 1.13 3.30 -1.42
C ASN A 198 1.37 1.80 -1.23
N HIS A 199 0.87 0.96 -2.12
CA HIS A 199 1.17 -0.47 -2.05
C HIS A 199 2.63 -0.75 -2.43
N TYR A 200 3.10 -0.15 -3.50
CA TYR A 200 4.50 -0.29 -3.95
C TYR A 200 5.40 0.76 -3.29
N PRO A 201 6.70 0.46 -3.05
CA PRO A 201 7.65 1.49 -2.62
C PRO A 201 7.79 2.61 -3.65
N LEU A 202 8.05 3.84 -3.19
CA LEU A 202 8.22 5.02 -4.07
C LEU A 202 9.61 5.09 -4.71
N ASP A 203 10.56 4.30 -4.23
CA ASP A 203 11.93 4.23 -4.72
C ASP A 203 12.37 2.79 -4.93
N ARG A 204 13.41 2.59 -5.72
CA ARG A 204 13.92 1.24 -6.04
C ARG A 204 14.68 0.61 -4.87
N HIS A 205 15.39 1.39 -4.05
CA HIS A 205 16.27 0.85 -3.00
C HIS A 205 15.60 -0.17 -2.04
N PRO A 206 14.30 -0.07 -1.67
CA PRO A 206 13.67 -1.12 -0.89
C PRO A 206 13.65 -2.49 -1.55
N THR A 207 13.78 -2.56 -2.88
CA THR A 207 13.78 -3.83 -3.64
C THR A 207 15.14 -4.52 -3.68
N ASP A 208 16.22 -3.87 -3.22
CA ASP A 208 17.58 -4.43 -3.25
C ASP A 208 17.77 -5.70 -2.39
N VAL A 209 16.79 -6.01 -1.54
CA VAL A 209 16.79 -7.22 -0.68
C VAL A 209 16.06 -8.41 -1.28
N LEU A 210 15.44 -8.24 -2.44
CA LEU A 210 14.71 -9.32 -3.09
C LEU A 210 15.65 -10.47 -3.45
N TRP A 211 15.23 -11.70 -3.12
CA TRP A 211 15.95 -12.93 -3.53
C TRP A 211 16.00 -13.09 -5.05
N TYR A 212 15.01 -12.54 -5.73
CA TYR A 212 14.88 -12.51 -7.19
C TYR A 212 14.88 -11.04 -7.61
N PRO A 213 16.05 -10.43 -7.85
CA PRO A 213 16.18 -9.01 -8.17
C PRO A 213 15.35 -8.57 -9.37
N GLU A 214 15.11 -9.46 -10.32
CA GLU A 214 14.27 -9.24 -11.50
C GLU A 214 12.80 -8.97 -11.14
N PHE A 215 12.33 -9.39 -9.97
CA PHE A 215 10.97 -9.08 -9.49
C PHE A 215 10.79 -7.58 -9.24
N ALA A 216 11.86 -6.82 -9.04
CA ALA A 216 11.80 -5.37 -8.83
C ALA A 216 11.03 -4.63 -9.93
N MET A 217 11.05 -5.12 -11.17
CA MET A 217 10.37 -4.46 -12.30
C MET A 217 8.85 -4.34 -12.13
N TRP A 218 8.24 -5.12 -11.24
CA TRP A 218 6.83 -5.02 -10.86
C TRP A 218 6.59 -4.27 -9.53
N CYS A 219 7.61 -3.60 -8.98
CA CYS A 219 7.56 -3.02 -7.63
C CYS A 219 7.48 -1.50 -7.59
N GLY A 220 7.24 -0.83 -8.71
CA GLY A 220 7.10 0.64 -8.70
C GLY A 220 7.65 1.33 -9.95
N THR A 221 7.97 2.61 -9.80
CA THR A 221 8.41 3.47 -10.91
C THR A 221 9.52 4.43 -10.47
N ARG A 222 10.44 4.74 -11.39
CA ARG A 222 11.47 5.77 -11.17
C ARG A 222 10.92 7.20 -11.14
N LEU A 223 9.68 7.41 -11.58
CA LEU A 223 9.04 8.72 -11.63
C LEU A 223 8.77 9.32 -10.24
N THR A 224 8.80 8.51 -9.20
CA THR A 224 8.52 8.91 -7.81
C THR A 224 9.76 8.94 -6.91
N ALA A 225 10.94 8.65 -7.46
CA ALA A 225 12.15 8.43 -6.68
C ALA A 225 12.61 9.63 -5.81
N ASP A 226 12.21 10.85 -6.15
CA ASP A 226 12.54 12.07 -5.39
C ASP A 226 11.39 12.58 -4.50
N TRP A 227 10.23 11.91 -4.49
CA TRP A 227 9.04 12.38 -3.77
C TRP A 227 9.24 12.43 -2.25
N HIS A 228 10.03 11.52 -1.70
CA HIS A 228 10.37 11.51 -0.27
C HIS A 228 11.03 12.82 0.19
N ARG A 229 11.70 13.56 -0.71
CA ARG A 229 12.30 14.88 -0.45
C ARG A 229 11.33 16.02 -0.78
N ARG A 230 10.66 15.91 -1.94
CA ARG A 230 9.83 17.00 -2.48
C ARG A 230 8.59 17.29 -1.66
N PHE A 231 8.00 16.28 -1.04
CA PHE A 231 6.72 16.39 -0.35
C PHE A 231 6.83 16.26 1.18
N ARG A 232 7.99 16.64 1.77
CA ARG A 232 8.24 16.63 3.23
C ARG A 232 7.77 15.36 3.91
N VAL A 233 8.15 14.22 3.37
CA VAL A 233 7.70 12.92 3.83
C VAL A 233 8.29 12.59 5.20
N ALA A 234 7.43 12.46 6.21
CA ALA A 234 7.80 12.00 7.54
C ALA A 234 7.94 10.47 7.58
N ALA A 235 7.06 9.77 6.85
CA ALA A 235 7.15 8.33 6.66
C ALA A 235 6.53 7.92 5.32
N MET A 236 7.15 6.94 4.66
CA MET A 236 6.60 6.20 3.54
C MET A 236 6.12 4.82 4.02
N VAL A 237 4.84 4.51 3.82
CA VAL A 237 4.23 3.22 4.18
C VAL A 237 3.93 2.44 2.91
N TYR A 238 4.38 1.20 2.85
CA TYR A 238 4.18 0.34 1.69
C TYR A 238 4.13 -1.15 2.08
N GLY A 239 3.77 -2.00 1.12
CA GLY A 239 3.73 -3.44 1.22
C GLY A 239 4.43 -4.14 0.07
N HIS A 240 3.77 -5.13 -0.55
CA HIS A 240 4.15 -5.81 -1.78
C HIS A 240 5.37 -6.73 -1.71
N LEU A 241 6.40 -6.35 -0.97
CA LEU A 241 7.65 -7.13 -0.92
C LEU A 241 7.57 -8.32 0.03
N HIS A 242 6.59 -8.36 0.94
CA HIS A 242 6.44 -9.36 2.00
C HIS A 242 7.67 -9.49 2.90
N ILE A 243 8.40 -8.38 3.10
CA ILE A 243 9.63 -8.32 3.92
C ILE A 243 9.48 -7.20 4.95
N PRO A 244 8.62 -7.39 6.00
CA PRO A 244 8.30 -6.32 6.95
C PRO A 244 9.53 -5.82 7.68
N ARG A 245 9.82 -4.54 7.49
CA ARG A 245 11.00 -3.88 8.05
C ARG A 245 10.86 -2.36 8.03
N THR A 246 11.69 -1.70 8.82
CA THR A 246 11.93 -0.26 8.75
C THR A 246 13.27 -0.02 8.08
N THR A 247 13.31 0.85 7.10
CA THR A 247 14.55 1.35 6.49
C THR A 247 14.56 2.86 6.44
N TYR A 248 15.73 3.44 6.24
CA TYR A 248 15.89 4.88 6.07
C TYR A 248 16.60 5.15 4.76
N HIS A 249 16.05 6.06 3.98
CA HIS A 249 16.66 6.53 2.75
C HIS A 249 16.68 8.06 2.76
N GLU A 250 17.87 8.65 2.65
CA GLU A 250 18.08 10.11 2.74
C GLU A 250 17.40 10.77 3.95
N GLY A 251 17.41 10.07 5.09
CA GLY A 251 16.82 10.53 6.35
C GLY A 251 15.31 10.32 6.48
N VAL A 252 14.63 9.89 5.43
CA VAL A 252 13.20 9.55 5.46
C VAL A 252 12.99 8.09 5.83
N ARG A 253 12.00 7.83 6.67
CA ARG A 253 11.61 6.51 7.15
C ARG A 253 10.71 5.81 6.14
N PHE A 254 11.08 4.57 5.77
CA PHE A 254 10.32 3.68 4.90
C PHE A 254 9.87 2.46 5.69
N GLU A 255 8.57 2.25 5.75
CA GLU A 255 7.91 1.17 6.51
C GLU A 255 7.26 0.16 5.59
N GLU A 256 7.88 -0.99 5.45
CA GLU A 256 7.27 -2.17 4.85
C GLU A 256 6.41 -2.87 5.91
N VAL A 257 5.09 -2.99 5.65
CA VAL A 257 4.11 -3.37 6.67
C VAL A 257 3.33 -4.64 6.34
N SER A 258 3.86 -5.46 5.43
CA SER A 258 3.21 -6.69 4.97
C SER A 258 3.02 -7.73 6.08
N VAL A 259 1.87 -8.38 6.05
CA VAL A 259 1.68 -9.70 6.67
C VAL A 259 2.28 -10.77 5.76
N GLY A 260 1.86 -10.81 4.51
CA GLY A 260 2.29 -11.80 3.52
C GLY A 260 1.61 -13.16 3.67
N TYR A 261 2.10 -14.14 2.95
CA TYR A 261 1.52 -15.49 2.94
C TYR A 261 1.82 -16.28 4.21
N PRO A 262 0.95 -17.23 4.63
CA PRO A 262 1.20 -18.07 5.82
C PRO A 262 2.54 -18.81 5.78
N ARG A 263 2.97 -19.28 4.61
CA ARG A 263 4.28 -19.94 4.43
C ARG A 263 5.50 -19.03 4.73
N GLU A 264 5.30 -17.69 4.68
CA GLU A 264 6.33 -16.68 4.90
C GLU A 264 6.35 -16.24 6.35
N TRP A 265 5.21 -15.78 6.88
CA TRP A 265 5.18 -15.27 8.25
C TRP A 265 5.35 -16.35 9.32
N ARG A 266 5.05 -17.64 9.04
CA ARG A 266 5.36 -18.74 9.95
C ARG A 266 6.87 -18.93 10.18
N LYS A 267 7.71 -18.47 9.26
CA LYS A 267 9.17 -18.56 9.34
C LYS A 267 9.80 -17.30 9.96
N ARG A 268 9.02 -16.25 10.18
CA ARG A 268 9.50 -14.98 10.74
C ARG A 268 9.30 -14.97 12.26
N PRO A 269 10.25 -14.38 13.03
CA PRO A 269 10.05 -14.15 14.45
C PRO A 269 8.96 -13.09 14.69
N GLY A 270 8.25 -13.20 15.81
CA GLY A 270 7.25 -12.24 16.23
C GLY A 270 5.81 -12.68 15.99
N THR A 271 4.86 -11.79 16.29
CA THR A 271 3.43 -12.07 16.16
C THR A 271 2.96 -11.70 14.75
N PRO A 272 2.43 -12.65 13.98
CA PRO A 272 1.86 -12.35 12.67
C PRO A 272 0.71 -11.34 12.80
N GLY A 273 0.61 -10.41 11.84
CA GLY A 273 -0.43 -9.38 11.84
C GLY A 273 -0.28 -8.29 12.91
N LYS A 274 0.89 -8.17 13.54
CA LYS A 274 1.17 -7.04 14.42
C LYS A 274 1.10 -5.73 13.64
N LEU A 275 0.22 -4.82 14.07
CA LEU A 275 0.10 -3.49 13.49
C LEU A 275 1.40 -2.71 13.67
N ARG A 276 1.88 -2.11 12.58
CA ARG A 276 3.05 -1.23 12.60
C ARG A 276 2.65 0.16 13.06
N ARG A 277 3.29 0.67 14.11
CA ARG A 277 3.08 2.06 14.53
C ARG A 277 3.87 3.02 13.63
N ILE A 278 3.15 3.90 12.97
CA ILE A 278 3.71 4.95 12.10
C ILE A 278 3.93 6.22 12.92
N LEU A 279 2.91 6.64 13.68
CA LEU A 279 2.97 7.79 14.58
C LEU A 279 2.29 7.47 15.93
N PRO A 280 2.77 8.07 17.03
CA PRO A 280 4.05 8.79 17.12
C PRO A 280 5.23 7.87 16.84
N PHE A 281 6.34 8.43 16.40
CA PHE A 281 7.57 7.63 16.26
C PHE A 281 7.97 7.05 17.62
N GLU A 282 8.50 5.82 17.60
CA GLU A 282 9.11 5.28 18.82
C GLU A 282 10.32 6.12 19.19
N THR A 283 10.32 6.68 20.39
CA THR A 283 11.55 7.26 20.95
C THR A 283 12.49 6.09 21.27
N SER A 284 13.63 6.05 20.59
CA SER A 284 14.73 5.13 20.85
C SER A 284 15.27 5.26 22.26
#